data_90ef63d31c3cf8e34f5aedf0a383a4ed
#
_entry.id   90ef63d31c3cf8e34f5aedf0a383a4ed
#
_cell.length_a   1.000
_cell.length_b   1.000
_cell.length_c   1.000
_cell.angle_alpha   90.00
_cell.angle_beta   90.00
_cell.angle_gamma   90.00
#
_symmetry.space_group_name_H-M   'P 1'
#
loop_
_entity.id
_entity.type
_entity.pdbx_description
1 polymer ?
#
loop_
_entity_poly.entity_id
_entity_poly.type
_entity_poly.pdbx_seq_one_letter_code
_entity_poly.pdbx_strand_id
1 'polypeptide(L)'
;SDPFENQTADASDAGLLSPEGLPSNPFEFLNHLNNASNAPIVVLPMLHGPLGEDGTIQGLLEVIDVPYVGSGVLGSAAAMDKSFAKTMITAAGIAAPRHITMKNPVLTDLTDIGDRVADELGFPCFVKPANMGSSVGVSRVDQPELLSAAISEALSFDSTILIEEAIHGREIEVAILGNDDP
;
A
#
# COMPACT_ATOMS: atom_id res chain seq x y z
N SER A 1 38.33 -8.57 10.24
CA SER A 1 38.11 -7.29 9.55
C SER A 1 36.79 -7.41 8.80
N ASP A 2 35.82 -6.58 9.20
CA ASP A 2 34.50 -6.47 8.61
C ASP A 2 34.66 -5.96 7.15
N PRO A 3 34.16 -6.67 6.12
CA PRO A 3 34.27 -6.23 4.76
C PRO A 3 33.45 -4.97 4.43
N PHE A 4 32.66 -4.44 5.38
CA PHE A 4 31.84 -3.23 5.25
C PHE A 4 32.42 -2.00 5.98
N GLU A 5 33.55 -2.15 6.68
CA GLU A 5 34.26 -1.03 7.30
C GLU A 5 35.04 -0.26 6.23
N ASN A 6 34.47 0.76 5.65
CA ASN A 6 35.05 1.81 4.81
C ASN A 6 34.37 2.03 3.44
N GLN A 7 33.06 1.99 3.38
CA GLN A 7 32.34 2.63 2.27
C GLN A 7 31.26 3.59 2.84
N THR A 8 31.69 4.60 3.57
CA THR A 8 30.91 5.83 3.62
C THR A 8 31.17 6.54 2.29
N ALA A 9 30.43 6.18 1.24
CA ALA A 9 30.28 7.08 0.11
C ALA A 9 29.78 8.39 0.69
N ASP A 10 30.53 9.45 0.45
CA ASP A 10 30.15 10.80 0.89
C ASP A 10 28.84 11.15 0.19
N ALA A 11 27.73 11.09 0.93
CA ALA A 11 26.39 11.39 0.42
C ALA A 11 26.26 12.82 -0.12
N SER A 12 27.29 13.65 0.09
CA SER A 12 27.37 15.02 -0.43
C SER A 12 27.64 15.10 -1.94
N ASP A 13 28.15 14.03 -2.56
CA ASP A 13 28.46 14.01 -3.99
C ASP A 13 27.33 13.37 -4.84
N ALA A 14 26.35 12.74 -4.20
CA ALA A 14 25.16 12.24 -4.86
C ALA A 14 24.08 13.33 -4.84
N GLY A 15 24.16 14.30 -5.73
CA GLY A 15 23.12 15.33 -5.97
C GLY A 15 21.72 14.77 -6.24
N LEU A 16 21.55 13.45 -6.15
CA LEU A 16 20.34 12.65 -6.28
C LEU A 16 19.50 12.57 -4.98
N LEU A 17 20.06 12.92 -3.82
CA LEU A 17 19.36 12.83 -2.53
C LEU A 17 19.12 14.20 -1.87
N SER A 18 19.38 15.31 -2.58
CA SER A 18 19.00 16.62 -2.08
C SER A 18 17.49 16.80 -2.18
N PRO A 19 16.79 17.12 -1.09
CA PRO A 19 15.37 17.51 -1.16
C PRO A 19 15.15 18.77 -2.00
N GLU A 20 16.20 19.49 -2.35
CA GLU A 20 16.25 20.63 -3.25
C GLU A 20 16.59 20.26 -4.70
N GLY A 21 16.53 18.96 -5.05
CA GLY A 21 16.73 18.49 -6.42
C GLY A 21 15.79 19.19 -7.39
N LEU A 22 16.30 19.51 -8.57
CA LEU A 22 15.50 20.13 -9.63
C LEU A 22 14.26 19.28 -9.88
N PRO A 23 13.06 19.88 -9.97
CA PRO A 23 11.87 19.16 -10.38
C PRO A 23 12.14 18.55 -11.74
N SER A 24 12.30 17.25 -11.83
CA SER A 24 12.48 16.55 -13.08
C SER A 24 11.23 15.73 -13.38
N ASN A 25 10.86 15.73 -14.65
CA ASN A 25 9.91 14.77 -15.17
C ASN A 25 10.49 13.36 -14.94
N PRO A 26 9.72 12.39 -14.42
CA PRO A 26 10.21 11.03 -14.20
C PRO A 26 10.87 10.42 -15.44
N PHE A 27 10.40 10.71 -16.64
CA PHE A 27 11.02 10.24 -17.89
C PHE A 27 12.36 10.90 -18.16
N GLU A 28 12.54 12.17 -17.87
CA GLU A 28 13.84 12.87 -18.01
C GLU A 28 14.86 12.33 -17.02
N PHE A 29 14.44 12.08 -15.78
CA PHE A 29 15.27 11.47 -14.75
C PHE A 29 15.75 10.08 -15.17
N LEU A 30 14.85 9.22 -15.64
CA LEU A 30 15.18 7.87 -16.08
C LEU A 30 16.06 7.87 -17.35
N ASN A 31 15.78 8.76 -18.29
CA ASN A 31 16.65 8.96 -19.45
C ASN A 31 18.06 9.46 -19.05
N HIS A 32 18.13 10.31 -18.05
CA HIS A 32 19.41 10.78 -17.51
C HIS A 32 20.19 9.63 -16.89
N LEU A 33 19.56 8.78 -16.10
CA LEU A 33 20.18 7.60 -15.52
C LEU A 33 20.69 6.64 -16.58
N ASN A 34 19.89 6.32 -17.59
CA ASN A 34 20.29 5.43 -18.70
C ASN A 34 21.48 5.98 -19.51
N ASN A 35 21.61 7.29 -19.62
CA ASN A 35 22.70 7.92 -20.37
C ASN A 35 23.93 8.22 -19.51
N ALA A 36 23.80 8.26 -18.20
CA ALA A 36 24.88 8.63 -17.28
C ALA A 36 25.82 7.46 -16.90
N SER A 37 25.43 6.23 -17.17
CA SER A 37 26.17 5.04 -16.74
C SER A 37 26.28 4.01 -17.87
N ASN A 38 27.49 3.45 -18.07
CA ASN A 38 27.69 2.25 -18.88
C ASN A 38 27.40 0.96 -18.10
N ALA A 39 27.01 1.06 -16.84
CA ALA A 39 26.67 -0.07 -16.00
C ALA A 39 25.14 -0.31 -16.02
N PRO A 40 24.68 -1.55 -15.89
CA PRO A 40 23.27 -1.83 -15.76
C PRO A 40 22.69 -1.14 -14.52
N ILE A 41 21.53 -0.51 -14.68
CA ILE A 41 20.81 0.17 -13.61
C ILE A 41 19.73 -0.78 -13.10
N VAL A 42 19.59 -0.89 -11.78
CA VAL A 42 18.47 -1.54 -11.10
C VAL A 42 17.85 -0.53 -10.13
N VAL A 43 16.56 -0.29 -10.25
CA VAL A 43 15.83 0.64 -9.38
C VAL A 43 15.34 -0.09 -8.14
N LEU A 44 15.58 0.48 -6.96
CA LEU A 44 14.95 0.09 -5.69
C LEU A 44 13.94 1.16 -5.30
N PRO A 45 12.63 0.93 -5.57
CA PRO A 45 11.60 1.91 -5.22
C PRO A 45 11.41 1.95 -3.69
N MET A 46 11.83 3.04 -3.05
CA MET A 46 11.61 3.29 -1.62
C MET A 46 10.45 4.30 -1.43
N LEU A 47 9.36 4.02 -2.12
CA LEU A 47 8.15 4.85 -2.11
C LEU A 47 7.05 4.18 -1.29
N HIS A 48 6.27 4.97 -0.57
CA HIS A 48 5.16 4.48 0.25
C HIS A 48 3.82 4.99 -0.26
N GLY A 49 2.79 4.15 -0.12
CA GLY A 49 1.42 4.49 -0.47
C GLY A 49 1.11 4.52 -1.97
N PRO A 50 0.07 5.26 -2.37
CA PRO A 50 -0.36 5.37 -3.75
C PRO A 50 0.75 5.86 -4.68
N LEU A 51 0.76 5.37 -5.91
CA LEU A 51 1.78 5.54 -6.96
C LEU A 51 3.10 4.78 -6.70
N GLY A 52 3.46 4.51 -5.45
CA GLY A 52 4.69 3.79 -5.08
C GLY A 52 4.49 2.29 -4.92
N GLU A 53 3.38 1.88 -4.30
CA GLU A 53 3.11 0.50 -3.89
C GLU A 53 1.96 -0.16 -4.66
N ASP A 54 1.27 0.57 -5.54
CA ASP A 54 0.05 0.16 -6.25
C ASP A 54 0.27 -0.36 -7.67
N GLY A 55 1.52 -0.58 -8.08
CA GLY A 55 1.87 -1.02 -9.42
C GLY A 55 2.15 0.12 -10.41
N THR A 56 1.89 1.38 -10.05
CA THR A 56 2.04 2.52 -10.96
C THR A 56 3.49 2.78 -11.33
N ILE A 57 4.40 2.89 -10.34
CA ILE A 57 5.83 3.06 -10.61
C ILE A 57 6.42 1.81 -11.26
N GLN A 58 5.97 0.62 -10.87
CA GLN A 58 6.38 -0.64 -11.46
C GLN A 58 6.02 -0.67 -12.95
N GLY A 59 4.80 -0.27 -13.30
CA GLY A 59 4.36 -0.17 -14.69
C GLY A 59 5.16 0.85 -15.51
N LEU A 60 5.57 1.96 -14.92
CA LEU A 60 6.46 2.92 -15.57
C LEU A 60 7.82 2.28 -15.87
N LEU A 61 8.39 1.57 -14.89
CA LEU A 61 9.70 0.91 -15.04
C LEU A 61 9.66 -0.22 -16.09
N GLU A 62 8.56 -0.99 -16.14
CA GLU A 62 8.32 -1.98 -17.21
C GLU A 62 8.28 -1.34 -18.61
N VAL A 63 7.54 -0.24 -18.77
CA VAL A 63 7.41 0.46 -20.07
C VAL A 63 8.74 0.96 -20.61
N ILE A 64 9.65 1.37 -19.72
CA ILE A 64 10.98 1.88 -20.10
C ILE A 64 12.08 0.84 -20.04
N ASP A 65 11.73 -0.44 -19.79
CA ASP A 65 12.65 -1.59 -19.74
C ASP A 65 13.78 -1.41 -18.70
N VAL A 66 13.43 -0.91 -17.52
CA VAL A 66 14.36 -0.73 -16.40
C VAL A 66 14.08 -1.76 -15.30
N PRO A 67 15.03 -2.65 -14.97
CA PRO A 67 14.89 -3.61 -13.89
C PRO A 67 14.68 -2.93 -12.54
N TYR A 68 13.84 -3.52 -11.70
CA TYR A 68 13.59 -3.02 -10.36
C TYR A 68 13.45 -4.13 -9.32
N VAL A 69 13.60 -3.77 -8.06
CA VAL A 69 13.44 -4.66 -6.90
C VAL A 69 12.01 -4.55 -6.37
N GLY A 70 11.39 -5.68 -6.08
CA GLY A 70 10.06 -5.77 -5.49
C GLY A 70 9.06 -6.51 -6.37
N SER A 71 7.80 -6.49 -5.96
CA SER A 71 6.71 -7.15 -6.67
C SER A 71 6.43 -6.45 -8.01
N GLY A 72 6.04 -7.22 -9.01
CA GLY A 72 5.62 -6.68 -10.30
C GLY A 72 4.28 -5.93 -10.22
N VAL A 73 3.86 -5.38 -11.36
CA VAL A 73 2.64 -4.53 -11.49
C VAL A 73 1.41 -5.20 -10.87
N LEU A 74 1.12 -6.44 -11.26
CA LEU A 74 -0.07 -7.16 -10.78
C LEU A 74 0.00 -7.42 -9.28
N GLY A 75 1.14 -7.90 -8.78
CA GLY A 75 1.33 -8.19 -7.36
C GLY A 75 1.18 -6.94 -6.49
N SER A 76 1.80 -5.83 -6.89
CA SER A 76 1.70 -4.55 -6.21
C SER A 76 0.26 -4.01 -6.20
N ALA A 77 -0.41 -3.97 -7.35
CA ALA A 77 -1.78 -3.51 -7.46
C ALA A 77 -2.76 -4.37 -6.64
N ALA A 78 -2.62 -5.70 -6.74
CA ALA A 78 -3.48 -6.64 -6.02
C ALA A 78 -3.29 -6.58 -4.50
N ALA A 79 -2.06 -6.38 -4.03
CA ALA A 79 -1.76 -6.27 -2.60
C ALA A 79 -2.17 -4.92 -2.01
N MET A 80 -2.13 -3.84 -2.80
CA MET A 80 -2.49 -2.50 -2.35
C MET A 80 -3.99 -2.37 -2.06
N ASP A 81 -4.85 -2.91 -2.93
CA ASP A 81 -6.30 -2.92 -2.72
C ASP A 81 -6.68 -3.99 -1.69
N LYS A 82 -6.99 -3.55 -0.47
CA LYS A 82 -7.32 -4.45 0.66
C LYS A 82 -8.51 -5.36 0.37
N SER A 83 -9.49 -4.90 -0.39
CA SER A 83 -10.67 -5.69 -0.77
C SER A 83 -10.28 -6.82 -1.72
N PHE A 84 -9.46 -6.50 -2.72
CA PHE A 84 -8.97 -7.47 -3.68
C PHE A 84 -7.99 -8.46 -3.02
N ALA A 85 -7.02 -7.95 -2.25
CA ALA A 85 -6.06 -8.76 -1.50
C ALA A 85 -6.78 -9.79 -0.60
N LYS A 86 -7.79 -9.36 0.18
CA LYS A 86 -8.59 -10.26 1.03
C LYS A 86 -9.35 -11.31 0.23
N THR A 87 -9.87 -10.95 -0.92
CA THR A 87 -10.53 -11.90 -1.83
C THR A 87 -9.54 -12.97 -2.28
N MET A 88 -8.34 -12.57 -2.70
CA MET A 88 -7.28 -13.47 -3.16
C MET A 88 -6.80 -14.42 -2.06
N ILE A 89 -6.45 -13.90 -0.88
CA ILE A 89 -5.94 -14.72 0.22
C ILE A 89 -7.01 -15.69 0.74
N THR A 90 -8.27 -15.26 0.78
CA THR A 90 -9.39 -16.13 1.17
C THR A 90 -9.62 -17.24 0.15
N ALA A 91 -9.56 -16.93 -1.15
CA ALA A 91 -9.64 -17.92 -2.22
C ALA A 91 -8.49 -18.94 -2.19
N ALA A 92 -7.33 -18.53 -1.69
CA ALA A 92 -6.18 -19.42 -1.44
C ALA A 92 -6.32 -20.25 -0.15
N GLY A 93 -7.42 -20.14 0.59
CA GLY A 93 -7.65 -20.86 1.85
C GLY A 93 -6.93 -20.27 3.05
N ILE A 94 -6.40 -19.06 2.94
CA ILE A 94 -5.73 -18.36 4.05
C ILE A 94 -6.79 -17.59 4.83
N ALA A 95 -6.73 -17.70 6.16
CA ALA A 95 -7.66 -16.98 7.03
C ALA A 95 -7.42 -15.46 6.95
N ALA A 96 -8.51 -14.72 6.80
CA ALA A 96 -8.52 -13.26 6.83
C ALA A 96 -9.63 -12.77 7.76
N PRO A 97 -9.53 -11.59 8.37
CA PRO A 97 -10.61 -10.99 9.12
C PRO A 97 -11.87 -10.87 8.27
N ARG A 98 -13.04 -11.15 8.88
CA ARG A 98 -14.32 -10.93 8.22
C ARG A 98 -14.45 -9.43 7.90
N HIS A 99 -15.03 -9.12 6.76
CA HIS A 99 -15.13 -7.75 6.32
C HIS A 99 -16.35 -7.51 5.42
N ILE A 100 -16.78 -6.27 5.40
CA ILE A 100 -17.77 -5.74 4.48
C ILE A 100 -17.05 -4.72 3.60
N THR A 101 -17.10 -4.90 2.29
CA THR A 101 -16.60 -3.93 1.32
C THR A 101 -17.74 -3.08 0.80
N MET A 102 -17.54 -1.78 0.73
CA MET A 102 -18.50 -0.82 0.21
C MET A 102 -17.83 0.08 -0.82
N LYS A 103 -18.49 0.26 -1.96
CA LYS A 103 -18.01 1.15 -3.04
C LYS A 103 -19.01 2.29 -3.23
N ASN A 104 -18.55 3.53 -3.10
CA ASN A 104 -19.38 4.73 -3.21
C ASN A 104 -20.69 4.63 -2.41
N PRO A 105 -20.66 4.23 -1.13
CA PRO A 105 -21.90 4.07 -0.37
C PRO A 105 -22.63 5.40 -0.25
N VAL A 106 -23.96 5.36 -0.37
CA VAL A 106 -24.80 6.52 -0.12
C VAL A 106 -25.00 6.65 1.39
N LEU A 107 -24.54 7.75 1.98
CA LEU A 107 -24.52 7.95 3.43
C LEU A 107 -25.93 8.07 4.07
N THR A 108 -27.00 8.12 3.28
CA THR A 108 -28.39 8.14 3.76
C THR A 108 -28.89 6.78 4.23
N ASP A 109 -28.22 5.68 3.86
CA ASP A 109 -28.67 4.32 4.17
C ASP A 109 -27.85 3.67 5.30
N LEU A 110 -27.23 4.49 6.18
CA LEU A 110 -26.32 4.03 7.22
C LEU A 110 -26.96 3.22 8.34
N THR A 111 -28.28 3.29 8.52
CA THR A 111 -28.98 2.49 9.53
C THR A 111 -28.87 1.00 9.22
N ASP A 112 -29.15 0.62 7.97
CA ASP A 112 -29.03 -0.77 7.50
C ASP A 112 -27.58 -1.26 7.56
N ILE A 113 -26.62 -0.36 7.35
CA ILE A 113 -25.18 -0.69 7.46
C ILE A 113 -24.80 -0.96 8.91
N GLY A 114 -25.29 -0.17 9.86
CA GLY A 114 -25.03 -0.37 11.28
C GLY A 114 -25.52 -1.73 11.77
N ASP A 115 -26.75 -2.09 11.42
CA ASP A 115 -27.34 -3.39 11.75
C ASP A 115 -26.55 -4.54 11.11
N ARG A 116 -26.19 -4.40 9.86
CA ARG A 116 -25.37 -5.39 9.15
C ARG A 116 -24.00 -5.56 9.79
N VAL A 117 -23.31 -4.47 10.17
CA VAL A 117 -22.03 -4.53 10.86
C VAL A 117 -22.16 -5.23 12.20
N ALA A 118 -23.21 -4.91 12.97
CA ALA A 118 -23.46 -5.55 14.25
C ALA A 118 -23.66 -7.07 14.12
N ASP A 119 -24.41 -7.50 13.11
CA ASP A 119 -24.75 -8.92 12.88
C ASP A 119 -23.56 -9.72 12.30
N GLU A 120 -22.87 -9.16 11.30
CA GLU A 120 -21.83 -9.89 10.56
C GLU A 120 -20.45 -9.79 11.23
N LEU A 121 -20.08 -8.64 11.80
CA LEU A 121 -18.73 -8.37 12.31
C LEU A 121 -18.67 -8.17 13.82
N GLY A 122 -19.68 -7.50 14.37
CA GLY A 122 -19.68 -7.02 15.75
C GLY A 122 -18.85 -5.76 15.97
N PHE A 123 -18.84 -5.28 17.22
CA PHE A 123 -18.03 -4.16 17.67
C PHE A 123 -17.05 -4.64 18.76
N PRO A 124 -15.81 -4.08 18.84
CA PRO A 124 -15.29 -3.06 17.94
C PRO A 124 -15.00 -3.58 16.53
N CYS A 125 -15.06 -2.67 15.56
CA CYS A 125 -14.64 -2.92 14.19
C CYS A 125 -13.67 -1.82 13.71
N PHE A 126 -13.07 -2.00 12.54
CA PHE A 126 -12.23 -0.99 11.90
C PHE A 126 -12.80 -0.59 10.56
N VAL A 127 -12.89 0.71 10.31
CA VAL A 127 -13.23 1.27 9.00
C VAL A 127 -11.95 1.80 8.36
N LYS A 128 -11.70 1.45 7.10
CA LYS A 128 -10.48 1.84 6.40
C LYS A 128 -10.70 2.00 4.89
N PRO A 129 -9.98 2.91 4.22
CA PRO A 129 -9.97 3.00 2.77
C PRO A 129 -9.27 1.77 2.16
N ALA A 130 -9.69 1.37 0.95
CA ALA A 130 -9.14 0.19 0.28
C ALA A 130 -7.68 0.37 -0.14
N ASN A 131 -7.35 1.54 -0.72
CA ASN A 131 -6.06 1.79 -1.39
C ASN A 131 -5.15 2.79 -0.66
N MET A 132 -5.15 2.79 0.67
CA MET A 132 -4.26 3.64 1.46
C MET A 132 -3.32 2.81 2.32
N GLY A 133 -2.09 3.31 2.50
CA GLY A 133 -1.08 2.73 3.40
C GLY A 133 -0.98 3.46 4.74
N SER A 134 -0.04 3.01 5.58
CA SER A 134 0.39 3.69 6.83
C SER A 134 -0.74 4.12 7.76
N SER A 135 -1.81 3.34 7.82
CA SER A 135 -3.02 3.61 8.64
C SER A 135 -3.74 4.93 8.34
N VAL A 136 -3.51 5.53 7.17
CA VAL A 136 -4.23 6.75 6.76
C VAL A 136 -5.70 6.43 6.55
N GLY A 137 -6.58 7.21 7.20
CA GLY A 137 -8.03 7.04 7.12
C GLY A 137 -8.57 5.79 7.83
N VAL A 138 -7.77 5.16 8.69
CA VAL A 138 -8.20 3.99 9.49
C VAL A 138 -8.77 4.46 10.82
N SER A 139 -10.04 4.13 11.06
CA SER A 139 -10.74 4.47 12.30
C SER A 139 -11.23 3.22 13.00
N ARG A 140 -10.96 3.12 14.32
CA ARG A 140 -11.58 2.14 15.18
C ARG A 140 -12.95 2.61 15.63
N VAL A 141 -13.93 1.74 15.52
CA VAL A 141 -15.34 2.00 15.87
C VAL A 141 -15.73 1.05 16.98
N ASP A 142 -15.89 1.59 18.19
CA ASP A 142 -16.25 0.80 19.38
C ASP A 142 -17.76 0.60 19.54
N GLN A 143 -18.58 1.45 18.90
CA GLN A 143 -20.04 1.42 18.99
C GLN A 143 -20.71 1.97 17.72
N PRO A 144 -21.94 1.57 17.42
CA PRO A 144 -22.62 1.89 16.16
C PRO A 144 -22.71 3.39 15.84
N GLU A 145 -22.85 4.23 16.85
CA GLU A 145 -23.03 5.68 16.71
C GLU A 145 -21.82 6.37 16.04
N LEU A 146 -20.63 5.76 16.16
CA LEU A 146 -19.39 6.29 15.59
C LEU A 146 -19.18 5.84 14.12
N LEU A 147 -19.95 4.88 13.62
CA LEU A 147 -19.75 4.26 12.32
C LEU A 147 -19.85 5.26 11.16
N SER A 148 -20.85 6.13 11.21
CA SER A 148 -21.10 7.14 10.16
C SER A 148 -19.92 8.10 9.99
N ALA A 149 -19.33 8.56 11.09
CA ALA A 149 -18.18 9.45 11.08
C ALA A 149 -16.96 8.74 10.49
N ALA A 150 -16.70 7.50 10.91
CA ALA A 150 -15.59 6.68 10.43
C ALA A 150 -15.71 6.37 8.92
N ILE A 151 -16.92 6.06 8.44
CA ILE A 151 -17.19 5.86 7.01
C ILE A 151 -16.91 7.15 6.22
N SER A 152 -17.39 8.29 6.72
CA SER A 152 -17.18 9.58 6.06
C SER A 152 -15.70 9.95 5.98
N GLU A 153 -14.94 9.66 7.03
CA GLU A 153 -13.49 9.87 7.06
C GLU A 153 -12.79 8.98 6.02
N ALA A 154 -13.04 7.68 6.02
CA ALA A 154 -12.43 6.75 5.06
C ALA A 154 -12.76 7.11 3.61
N LEU A 155 -14.00 7.54 3.33
CA LEU A 155 -14.44 7.99 2.00
C LEU A 155 -13.77 9.29 1.54
N SER A 156 -13.16 10.07 2.42
CA SER A 156 -12.37 11.24 2.02
C SER A 156 -11.05 10.85 1.35
N PHE A 157 -10.61 9.60 1.50
CA PHE A 157 -9.36 9.08 0.95
C PHE A 157 -9.57 8.12 -0.22
N ASP A 158 -10.68 7.36 -0.23
CA ASP A 158 -10.95 6.38 -1.28
C ASP A 158 -12.45 6.19 -1.47
N SER A 159 -12.88 5.97 -2.69
CA SER A 159 -14.26 5.65 -3.03
C SER A 159 -14.69 4.24 -2.59
N THR A 160 -13.73 3.38 -2.27
CA THR A 160 -13.94 2.02 -1.76
C THR A 160 -13.40 1.92 -0.34
N ILE A 161 -14.25 1.48 0.57
CA ILE A 161 -13.90 1.29 1.97
C ILE A 161 -14.17 -0.14 2.42
N LEU A 162 -13.47 -0.55 3.46
CA LEU A 162 -13.70 -1.81 4.16
C LEU A 162 -14.09 -1.53 5.61
N ILE A 163 -15.04 -2.33 6.11
CA ILE A 163 -15.32 -2.44 7.53
C ILE A 163 -14.90 -3.84 7.95
N GLU A 164 -14.00 -3.97 8.91
CA GLU A 164 -13.41 -5.24 9.33
C GLU A 164 -13.65 -5.52 10.81
N GLU A 165 -13.85 -6.78 11.16
CA GLU A 165 -13.87 -7.19 12.57
C GLU A 165 -12.53 -6.87 13.25
N ALA A 166 -12.57 -6.51 14.51
CA ALA A 166 -11.36 -6.31 15.31
C ALA A 166 -10.79 -7.65 15.77
N ILE A 167 -9.58 -7.96 15.34
CA ILE A 167 -8.86 -9.16 15.80
C ILE A 167 -7.97 -8.79 16.99
N HIS A 168 -8.11 -9.53 18.07
CA HIS A 168 -7.21 -9.44 19.22
C HIS A 168 -6.04 -10.40 19.02
N GLY A 169 -4.85 -9.87 18.85
CA GLY A 169 -3.65 -10.69 18.62
C GLY A 169 -2.36 -9.87 18.67
N ARG A 170 -1.25 -10.56 18.44
CA ARG A 170 0.04 -9.91 18.22
C ARG A 170 0.16 -9.50 16.77
N GLU A 171 0.64 -8.32 16.54
CA GLU A 171 1.07 -7.90 15.20
C GLU A 171 2.44 -8.52 14.91
N ILE A 172 2.56 -9.16 13.77
CA ILE A 172 3.79 -9.82 13.32
C ILE A 172 4.03 -9.41 11.88
N GLU A 173 5.23 -8.94 11.61
CA GLU A 173 5.71 -8.65 10.27
C GLU A 173 6.71 -9.72 9.84
N VAL A 174 6.61 -10.15 8.59
CA VAL A 174 7.53 -11.11 7.97
C VAL A 174 8.08 -10.48 6.71
N ALA A 175 9.38 -10.20 6.71
CA ALA A 175 10.06 -9.74 5.51
C ALA A 175 10.30 -10.93 4.56
N ILE A 176 10.03 -10.72 3.29
CA ILE A 176 10.23 -11.73 2.25
C ILE A 176 11.27 -11.20 1.26
N LEU A 177 12.28 -12.00 1.01
CA LEU A 177 13.32 -11.75 0.01
C LEU A 177 13.51 -12.98 -0.86
N GLY A 178 13.31 -12.84 -2.15
CA GLY A 178 13.40 -13.92 -3.14
C GLY A 178 12.28 -13.83 -4.16
N ASN A 179 12.33 -14.70 -5.17
CA ASN A 179 11.32 -14.78 -6.22
C ASN A 179 10.52 -16.08 -6.09
N ASP A 180 11.17 -17.23 -6.36
CA ASP A 180 10.49 -18.52 -6.48
C ASP A 180 10.54 -19.34 -5.18
N ASP A 181 11.53 -19.11 -4.35
CA ASP A 181 11.74 -19.79 -3.05
C ASP A 181 12.22 -18.74 -2.01
N PRO A 182 11.30 -17.89 -1.53
CA PRO A 182 11.60 -16.80 -0.61
C PRO A 182 11.82 -17.26 0.85
#